data_4e3e6f800f4c22d82ec9ddc606aa3595
#
_entry.id   4e3e6f800f4c22d82ec9ddc606aa3595
#
_cell.length_a   1.000
_cell.length_b   1.000
_cell.length_c   1.000
_cell.angle_alpha   90.00
_cell.angle_beta   90.00
_cell.angle_gamma   90.00
#
_symmetry.space_group_name_H-M   'P 1'
#
loop_
_entity.id
_entity.type
_entity.pdbx_description
1 polymer ?
#
loop_
_entity_poly.entity_id
_entity_poly.type
_entity_poly.pdbx_seq_one_letter_code
_entity_poly.pdbx_strand_id
1 'polypeptide(L)'
;PSLVHGDLWSGNIHLCSGCTYLIDPAIYYADREVDLAMSELFGGFPSIFYQSYFELFPKCSGYEKRKNIYNLYHILNHASLFGGAYQGQSIQMLNDI
;
A
#
# COMPACT_ATOMS: atom_id res chain seq x y z
N PRO A 1 -2.08 -11.47 -12.77
CA PRO A 1 -2.21 -11.44 -11.31
C PRO A 1 -0.96 -11.94 -10.61
N SER A 2 -0.63 -11.34 -9.49
CA SER A 2 0.48 -11.74 -8.65
C SER A 2 -0.04 -12.16 -7.28
N LEU A 3 0.73 -13.00 -6.58
CA LEU A 3 0.47 -13.27 -5.18
C LEU A 3 0.94 -12.06 -4.39
N VAL A 4 0.03 -11.38 -3.69
CA VAL A 4 0.34 -10.19 -2.92
C VAL A 4 0.31 -10.48 -1.43
N HIS A 5 1.05 -9.68 -0.65
CA HIS A 5 1.02 -9.73 0.80
C HIS A 5 -0.37 -9.35 1.34
N GLY A 6 -0.98 -8.35 0.75
CA GLY A 6 -2.36 -7.94 1.03
C GLY A 6 -2.50 -6.96 2.18
N ASP A 7 -1.47 -6.77 2.99
CA ASP A 7 -1.48 -5.83 4.12
C ASP A 7 -0.08 -5.27 4.36
N LEU A 8 0.55 -4.80 3.27
CA LEU A 8 1.95 -4.39 3.27
C LEU A 8 2.10 -2.91 3.69
N TRP A 9 2.06 -2.67 4.98
CA TRP A 9 2.40 -1.38 5.56
C TRP A 9 3.57 -1.53 6.53
N SER A 10 4.16 -0.41 6.96
CA SER A 10 5.40 -0.43 7.74
C SER A 10 5.30 -1.21 9.04
N GLY A 11 4.11 -1.32 9.64
CA GLY A 11 3.89 -2.11 10.85
C GLY A 11 4.05 -3.61 10.65
N ASN A 12 3.98 -4.11 9.42
CA ASN A 12 4.12 -5.53 9.10
C ASN A 12 5.50 -5.87 8.54
N ILE A 13 6.50 -5.04 8.82
CA ILE A 13 7.88 -5.28 8.41
C ILE A 13 8.75 -5.31 9.66
N HIS A 14 9.57 -6.36 9.78
CA HIS A 14 10.55 -6.50 10.84
C HIS A 14 11.97 -6.51 10.28
N LEU A 15 12.82 -5.66 10.83
CA LEU A 15 14.26 -5.66 10.55
C LEU A 15 14.97 -6.30 11.72
N CYS A 16 15.70 -7.38 11.46
CA CYS A 16 16.43 -8.10 12.48
C CYS A 16 17.72 -8.69 11.92
N SER A 17 18.85 -8.36 12.55
CA SER A 17 20.18 -8.94 12.20
C SER A 17 20.52 -8.83 10.71
N GLY A 18 20.19 -7.71 10.07
CA GLY A 18 20.45 -7.48 8.66
C GLY A 18 19.48 -8.15 7.71
N CYS A 19 18.46 -8.84 8.22
CA CYS A 19 17.39 -9.45 7.42
C CYS A 19 16.09 -8.65 7.57
N THR A 20 15.29 -8.65 6.50
CA THR A 20 13.96 -8.05 6.50
C THR A 20 12.91 -9.15 6.45
N TYR A 21 11.96 -9.09 7.37
CA TYR A 21 10.85 -10.04 7.44
C TYR A 21 9.54 -9.34 7.17
N LEU A 22 8.72 -9.93 6.30
CA LEU A 22 7.33 -9.52 6.09
C LEU A 22 6.45 -10.43 6.96
N ILE A 23 5.57 -9.83 7.75
CA ILE A 23 4.72 -10.55 8.70
C ILE A 23 3.25 -10.25 8.49
N ASP A 24 2.39 -11.06 9.09
CA ASP A 24 0.92 -10.89 9.11
C ASP A 24 0.30 -10.67 7.73
N PRO A 25 0.56 -11.56 6.75
CA PRO A 25 0.00 -11.40 5.42
C PRO A 25 -1.50 -11.71 5.39
N ALA A 26 -2.21 -10.99 4.52
CA ALA A 26 -3.59 -11.27 4.14
C ALA A 26 -3.60 -11.71 2.67
N ILE A 27 -3.02 -12.85 2.38
CA ILE A 27 -2.62 -13.30 1.04
C ILE A 27 -3.81 -13.46 0.09
N TYR A 28 -3.68 -12.89 -1.13
CA TYR A 28 -4.60 -13.14 -2.23
C TYR A 28 -3.89 -12.83 -3.55
N TYR A 29 -4.55 -13.14 -4.66
CA TYR A 29 -4.03 -12.81 -5.99
C TYR A 29 -4.62 -11.50 -6.48
N ALA A 30 -3.76 -10.57 -6.91
CA ALA A 30 -4.16 -9.26 -7.39
C ALA A 30 -3.05 -8.66 -8.26
N ASP A 31 -3.24 -7.44 -8.72
CA ASP A 31 -2.17 -6.67 -9.34
C ASP A 31 -1.07 -6.39 -8.30
N ARG A 32 0.20 -6.53 -8.70
CA ARG A 32 1.34 -6.28 -7.80
C ARG A 32 1.35 -4.87 -7.23
N GLU A 33 0.75 -3.92 -7.93
CA GLU A 33 0.67 -2.53 -7.48
C GLU A 33 -0.15 -2.35 -6.20
N VAL A 34 -1.00 -3.31 -5.85
CA VAL A 34 -1.79 -3.27 -4.61
C VAL A 34 -0.89 -3.18 -3.38
N ASP A 35 0.17 -3.98 -3.32
CA ASP A 35 1.13 -3.94 -2.22
C ASP A 35 1.93 -2.64 -2.21
N LEU A 36 2.35 -2.16 -3.38
CA LEU A 36 3.04 -0.87 -3.48
C LEU A 36 2.16 0.27 -2.99
N ALA A 37 0.91 0.28 -3.41
CA ALA A 37 -0.04 1.31 -3.00
C ALA A 37 -0.23 1.32 -1.48
N MET A 38 -0.40 0.16 -0.88
CA MET A 38 -0.56 0.02 0.58
C MET A 38 0.69 0.49 1.32
N SER A 39 1.89 0.19 0.79
CA SER A 39 3.14 0.62 1.40
C SER A 39 3.27 2.14 1.48
N GLU A 40 2.68 2.86 0.54
CA GLU A 40 2.71 4.33 0.50
C GLU A 40 1.61 4.97 1.35
N LEU A 41 0.54 4.24 1.66
CA LEU A 41 -0.67 4.81 2.29
C LEU A 41 -0.38 5.40 3.67
N PHE A 42 0.34 4.67 4.51
CA PHE A 42 0.69 5.11 5.86
C PHE A 42 2.15 5.56 5.98
N GLY A 43 2.91 5.50 4.89
CA GLY A 43 4.32 5.87 4.87
C GLY A 43 5.22 4.89 5.62
N GLY A 44 6.44 5.31 5.91
CA GLY A 44 7.38 4.53 6.69
C GLY A 44 8.39 3.71 5.88
N PHE A 45 8.21 3.58 4.58
CA PHE A 45 9.17 2.91 3.71
C PHE A 45 10.18 3.93 3.17
N PRO A 46 11.48 3.63 3.17
CA PRO A 46 12.48 4.55 2.63
C PRO A 46 12.43 4.63 1.10
N SER A 47 12.89 5.74 0.55
CA SER A 47 12.91 5.96 -0.90
C SER A 47 13.72 4.89 -1.65
N ILE A 48 14.76 4.35 -1.04
CA ILE A 48 15.56 3.28 -1.63
C ILE A 48 14.74 2.02 -1.92
N PHE A 49 13.72 1.75 -1.11
CA PHE A 49 12.80 0.63 -1.35
C PHE A 49 12.12 0.78 -2.71
N TYR A 50 11.58 1.96 -3.01
CA TYR A 50 10.88 2.22 -4.27
C TYR A 50 11.85 2.25 -5.45
N GLN A 51 13.02 2.84 -5.29
CA GLN A 51 14.06 2.84 -6.31
C GLN A 51 14.43 1.41 -6.72
N SER A 52 14.71 0.56 -5.74
CA SER A 52 15.10 -0.84 -5.97
C SER A 52 13.98 -1.63 -6.63
N TYR A 53 12.76 -1.42 -6.18
CA TYR A 53 11.61 -2.12 -6.75
C TYR A 53 11.42 -1.74 -8.22
N PHE A 54 11.45 -0.44 -8.54
CA PHE A 54 11.21 0.02 -9.90
C PHE A 54 12.37 -0.24 -10.86
N GLU A 55 13.55 -0.59 -10.37
CA GLU A 55 14.64 -1.11 -11.21
C GLU A 55 14.29 -2.47 -11.80
N LEU A 56 13.64 -3.32 -11.02
CA LEU A 56 13.25 -4.67 -11.45
C LEU A 56 11.90 -4.67 -12.17
N PHE A 57 10.96 -3.88 -11.69
CA PHE A 57 9.60 -3.78 -12.21
C PHE A 57 9.28 -2.30 -12.44
N PRO A 58 9.56 -1.77 -13.65
CA PRO A 58 9.37 -0.35 -13.93
C PRO A 58 7.96 0.14 -13.62
N LYS A 59 7.88 1.37 -13.17
CA LYS A 59 6.62 2.03 -12.83
C LYS A 59 5.75 2.14 -14.08
N CYS A 60 4.55 1.56 -14.01
CA CYS A 60 3.61 1.60 -15.13
C CYS A 60 2.90 2.94 -15.22
N SER A 61 2.61 3.37 -16.45
CA SER A 61 1.84 4.59 -16.69
C SER A 61 0.49 4.51 -15.96
N GLY A 62 0.12 5.60 -15.29
CA GLY A 62 -1.15 5.68 -14.55
C GLY A 62 -1.12 5.09 -13.15
N TYR A 63 0.04 4.63 -12.66
CA TYR A 63 0.14 4.06 -11.31
C TYR A 63 -0.34 5.04 -10.24
N GLU A 64 0.04 6.31 -10.32
CA GLU A 64 -0.33 7.30 -9.29
C GLU A 64 -1.85 7.40 -9.13
N LYS A 65 -2.59 7.27 -10.23
CA LYS A 65 -4.05 7.28 -10.22
C LYS A 65 -4.61 5.97 -9.67
N ARG A 66 -4.06 4.84 -10.10
CA ARG A 66 -4.49 3.51 -9.62
C ARG A 66 -4.16 3.32 -8.14
N LYS A 67 -3.07 3.91 -7.66
CA LYS A 67 -2.69 3.86 -6.25
C LYS A 67 -3.82 4.37 -5.36
N ASN A 68 -4.42 5.49 -5.71
CA ASN A 68 -5.54 6.06 -4.95
C ASN A 68 -6.75 5.15 -4.95
N ILE A 69 -7.03 4.50 -6.08
CA ILE A 69 -8.15 3.56 -6.18
C ILE A 69 -7.89 2.34 -5.28
N TYR A 70 -6.70 1.75 -5.34
CA TYR A 70 -6.37 0.59 -4.51
C TYR A 70 -6.44 0.92 -3.01
N ASN A 71 -5.95 2.09 -2.62
CA ASN A 71 -5.91 2.49 -1.22
C ASN A 71 -7.26 2.95 -0.69
N LEU A 72 -8.18 3.33 -1.56
CA LEU A 72 -9.52 3.78 -1.15
C LEU A 72 -10.24 2.70 -0.34
N TYR A 73 -10.11 1.44 -0.73
CA TYR A 73 -10.70 0.33 0.02
C TYR A 73 -10.23 0.32 1.48
N HIS A 74 -8.92 0.45 1.70
CA HIS A 74 -8.35 0.42 3.05
C HIS A 74 -8.82 1.62 3.87
N ILE A 75 -8.86 2.81 3.27
CA ILE A 75 -9.29 4.02 3.95
C ILE A 75 -10.78 3.96 4.28
N LEU A 76 -11.62 3.47 3.37
CA LEU A 76 -13.05 3.28 3.63
C LEU A 76 -13.27 2.27 4.76
N ASN A 77 -12.49 1.20 4.80
CA ASN A 77 -12.56 0.21 5.86
C ASN A 77 -12.20 0.82 7.21
N HIS A 78 -11.15 1.64 7.26
CA HIS A 78 -10.75 2.36 8.47
C HIS A 78 -11.83 3.38 8.89
N ALA A 79 -12.44 4.08 7.93
CA ALA A 79 -13.53 5.02 8.20
C ALA A 79 -14.74 4.31 8.81
N SER A 80 -15.05 3.12 8.31
CA SER A 80 -16.15 2.30 8.83
C SER A 80 -15.89 1.83 10.27
N LEU A 81 -14.63 1.47 10.59
CA LEU A 81 -14.26 0.94 11.90
C LEU A 81 -13.96 2.04 12.93
N PHE A 82 -13.32 3.13 12.51
CA PHE A 82 -12.78 4.15 13.40
C PHE A 82 -13.37 5.54 13.20
N GLY A 83 -13.98 5.81 12.02
CA GLY A 83 -14.60 7.11 11.72
C GLY A 83 -13.61 8.28 11.65
N GLY A 84 -14.12 9.49 11.91
CA GLY A 84 -13.29 10.69 12.13
C GLY A 84 -12.42 11.07 10.94
N ALA A 85 -11.10 11.16 11.16
CA ALA A 85 -10.12 11.59 10.16
C ALA A 85 -10.12 10.70 8.89
N TYR A 86 -10.44 9.41 9.04
CA TYR A 86 -10.48 8.49 7.89
C TYR A 86 -11.66 8.79 6.97
N GLN A 87 -12.78 9.30 7.50
CA GLN A 87 -13.91 9.72 6.66
C GLN A 87 -13.52 10.90 5.77
N GLY A 88 -12.85 11.90 6.33
CA GLY A 88 -12.35 13.05 5.59
C GLY A 88 -11.34 12.63 4.53
N GLN A 89 -10.43 11.71 4.86
CA GLN A 89 -9.45 11.18 3.93
C GLN A 89 -10.12 10.41 2.79
N SER A 90 -11.18 9.64 3.07
CA SER A 90 -11.95 8.92 2.05
C SER A 90 -12.57 9.87 1.05
N ILE A 91 -13.19 10.94 1.55
CA ILE A 91 -13.83 11.95 0.70
C ILE A 91 -12.80 12.63 -0.19
N GLN A 92 -11.64 13.00 0.36
CA GLN A 92 -10.56 13.61 -0.40
C GLN A 92 -10.06 12.68 -1.51
N MET A 93 -9.87 11.39 -1.21
CA MET A 93 -9.43 10.41 -2.19
C MET A 93 -10.46 10.21 -3.29
N LEU A 94 -11.75 10.19 -2.97
CA LEU A 94 -12.82 10.11 -3.96
C LEU A 94 -12.81 11.31 -4.89
N ASN A 95 -12.56 12.49 -4.36
CA ASN A 95 -12.48 13.72 -5.15
C ASN A 95 -11.26 13.73 -6.08
N ASP A 96 -10.18 13.05 -5.70
CA ASP A 96 -8.93 12.99 -6.46
C ASP A 96 -8.96 11.93 -7.57
N ILE A 97 -9.94 11.05 -7.56
CA ILE A 97 -10.18 10.07 -8.62
C ILE A 97 -11.01 10.68 -9.72
#